data_a1c9856d6996544ecd27093a4569183c
#
_entry.id   a1c9856d6996544ecd27093a4569183c
#
_cell.length_a   1.000
_cell.length_b   1.000
_cell.length_c   1.000
_cell.angle_alpha   90.00
_cell.angle_beta   90.00
_cell.angle_gamma   90.00
#
_symmetry.space_group_name_H-M   'P 1'
#
loop_
_entity.id
_entity.type
_entity.pdbx_description
1 polymer ?
#
loop_
_entity_poly.entity_id
_entity_poly.type
_entity_poly.pdbx_seq_one_letter_code
_entity_poly.pdbx_strand_id
1 'polypeptide(L)'
;VIYHWLKIKLSEFRLPLQKLNNQTIIKMALEITDQNFEELVMKSDKPVLVDFWAEWCGPCRVVGPVVDELAAEYGDKAVIGKCNVDHNPGIPTQFGIRNIPTLLFFKNGELVDKQVGAAPKSILADKINAHL
;
A
#
# COMPACT_ATOMS: atom_id res chain seq x y z
N VAL A 1 27.75 -30.98 -28.77
CA VAL A 1 27.26 -29.99 -29.74
C VAL A 1 25.78 -29.66 -29.53
N ILE A 2 24.96 -30.67 -29.31
CA ILE A 2 23.50 -30.50 -29.05
C ILE A 2 23.25 -29.81 -27.69
N TYR A 3 24.05 -30.11 -26.67
CA TYR A 3 23.93 -29.53 -25.33
C TYR A 3 24.33 -28.05 -25.29
N HIS A 4 25.30 -27.64 -26.12
CA HIS A 4 25.74 -26.24 -26.21
C HIS A 4 24.63 -25.36 -26.85
N TRP A 5 23.93 -25.90 -27.83
CA TRP A 5 22.82 -25.23 -28.50
C TRP A 5 21.62 -25.04 -27.59
N LEU A 6 21.29 -26.04 -26.77
CA LEU A 6 20.19 -25.97 -25.79
C LEU A 6 20.46 -24.93 -24.66
N LYS A 7 21.72 -24.82 -24.22
CA LYS A 7 22.11 -23.82 -23.20
C LYS A 7 21.99 -22.39 -23.71
N ILE A 8 22.35 -22.13 -24.97
CA ILE A 8 22.23 -20.79 -25.58
C ILE A 8 20.75 -20.40 -25.74
N LYS A 9 19.91 -21.31 -26.17
CA LYS A 9 18.47 -21.06 -26.30
C LYS A 9 17.77 -20.76 -24.98
N LEU A 10 18.13 -21.45 -23.91
CA LEU A 10 17.58 -21.23 -22.58
C LEU A 10 18.02 -19.90 -21.95
N SER A 11 19.25 -19.46 -22.20
CA SER A 11 19.74 -18.18 -21.70
C SER A 11 19.12 -16.99 -22.44
N GLU A 12 18.87 -17.12 -23.74
CA GLU A 12 18.15 -16.10 -24.51
C GLU A 12 16.68 -16.00 -24.15
N PHE A 13 16.05 -17.09 -23.73
CA PHE A 13 14.64 -17.11 -23.31
C PHE A 13 14.40 -16.44 -21.94
N ARG A 14 15.41 -16.41 -21.07
CA ARG A 14 15.30 -15.77 -19.74
C ARG A 14 15.32 -14.24 -19.79
N LEU A 15 16.08 -13.65 -20.70
CA LEU A 15 16.23 -12.20 -20.80
C LEU A 15 14.93 -11.45 -21.16
N PRO A 16 14.11 -11.91 -22.12
CA PRO A 16 12.84 -11.23 -22.43
C PRO A 16 11.82 -11.32 -21.31
N LEU A 17 11.78 -12.43 -20.55
CA LEU A 17 10.85 -12.62 -19.44
C LEU A 17 11.20 -11.73 -18.24
N GLN A 18 12.48 -11.53 -17.95
CA GLN A 18 12.92 -10.61 -16.90
C GLN A 18 12.61 -9.14 -17.25
N LYS A 19 12.75 -8.77 -18.51
CA LYS A 19 12.40 -7.43 -18.99
C LYS A 19 10.90 -7.18 -18.92
N LEU A 20 10.08 -8.16 -19.24
CA LEU A 20 8.62 -8.08 -19.15
C LEU A 20 8.15 -7.94 -17.70
N ASN A 21 8.75 -8.67 -16.77
CA ASN A 21 8.40 -8.59 -15.34
C ASN A 21 8.77 -7.24 -14.72
N ASN A 22 9.85 -6.61 -15.14
CA ASN A 22 10.25 -5.29 -14.65
C ASN A 22 9.41 -4.14 -15.22
N GLN A 23 8.76 -4.33 -16.37
CA GLN A 23 7.94 -3.31 -17.01
C GLN A 23 6.46 -3.33 -16.61
N THR A 24 5.99 -4.42 -15.99
CA THR A 24 4.57 -4.64 -15.70
C THR A 24 4.18 -4.49 -14.24
N ILE A 25 5.13 -4.30 -13.33
CA ILE A 25 4.84 -4.18 -11.90
C ILE A 25 4.55 -2.72 -11.57
N ILE A 26 3.27 -2.37 -11.59
CA ILE A 26 2.77 -1.13 -10.99
C ILE A 26 2.42 -1.46 -9.55
N LYS A 27 3.10 -0.82 -8.59
CA LYS A 27 2.82 -1.03 -7.18
C LYS A 27 1.47 -0.40 -6.83
N MET A 28 0.53 -1.23 -6.42
CA MET A 28 -0.76 -0.82 -5.88
C MET A 28 -0.69 -0.76 -4.34
N ALA A 29 -1.65 -0.10 -3.72
CA ALA A 29 -1.80 -0.13 -2.28
C ALA A 29 -1.98 -1.57 -1.79
N LEU A 30 -1.34 -1.90 -0.67
CA LEU A 30 -1.44 -3.22 -0.05
C LEU A 30 -2.83 -3.42 0.57
N GLU A 31 -3.30 -4.65 0.59
CA GLU A 31 -4.47 -5.00 1.37
C GLU A 31 -4.07 -5.22 2.82
N ILE A 32 -4.55 -4.35 3.70
CA ILE A 32 -4.33 -4.47 5.15
C ILE A 32 -5.54 -5.16 5.77
N THR A 33 -5.27 -6.20 6.54
CA THR A 33 -6.28 -7.01 7.21
C THR A 33 -6.02 -7.08 8.70
N ASP A 34 -7.01 -7.54 9.47
CA ASP A 34 -6.83 -7.81 10.90
C ASP A 34 -5.68 -8.80 11.16
N GLN A 35 -5.42 -9.72 10.22
CA GLN A 35 -4.39 -10.75 10.35
C GLN A 35 -2.99 -10.26 10.02
N ASN A 36 -2.84 -9.31 9.07
CA ASN A 36 -1.51 -8.85 8.64
C ASN A 36 -1.10 -7.48 9.19
N PHE A 37 -1.98 -6.81 9.92
CA PHE A 37 -1.74 -5.45 10.42
C PHE A 37 -0.49 -5.37 11.29
N GLU A 38 -0.33 -6.26 12.23
CA GLU A 38 0.83 -6.28 13.13
C GLU A 38 2.14 -6.38 12.34
N GLU A 39 2.21 -7.29 11.39
CA GLU A 39 3.41 -7.55 10.60
C GLU A 39 3.73 -6.40 9.63
N LEU A 40 2.72 -5.92 8.89
CA LEU A 40 2.93 -4.94 7.82
C LEU A 40 2.97 -3.50 8.33
N VAL A 41 2.25 -3.19 9.40
CA VAL A 41 2.10 -1.82 9.90
C VAL A 41 2.92 -1.59 11.16
N MET A 42 2.66 -2.38 12.21
CA MET A 42 3.25 -2.12 13.53
C MET A 42 4.74 -2.43 13.59
N LYS A 43 5.21 -3.43 12.85
CA LYS A 43 6.63 -3.81 12.79
C LYS A 43 7.43 -3.08 11.73
N SER A 44 6.79 -2.22 10.93
CA SER A 44 7.49 -1.48 9.90
C SER A 44 8.31 -0.33 10.48
N ASP A 45 9.53 -0.17 9.98
CA ASP A 45 10.40 0.96 10.28
C ASP A 45 10.19 2.15 9.31
N LYS A 46 9.37 1.95 8.29
CA LYS A 46 9.03 2.98 7.29
C LYS A 46 7.75 3.71 7.70
N PRO A 47 7.52 4.92 7.17
CA PRO A 47 6.20 5.54 7.30
C PRO A 47 5.12 4.65 6.71
N VAL A 48 4.00 4.52 7.40
CA VAL A 48 2.87 3.71 6.97
C VAL A 48 1.62 4.57 6.88
N LEU A 49 0.90 4.42 5.78
CA LEU A 49 -0.44 4.99 5.59
C LEU A 49 -1.45 3.86 5.44
N VAL A 50 -2.49 3.87 6.24
CA VAL A 50 -3.62 2.92 6.12
C VAL A 50 -4.91 3.69 5.88
N ASP A 51 -5.55 3.43 4.74
CA ASP A 51 -6.85 3.98 4.35
C ASP A 51 -7.97 3.02 4.79
N PHE A 52 -8.79 3.43 5.74
CA PHE A 52 -9.98 2.68 6.18
C PHE A 52 -11.17 3.07 5.32
N TRP A 53 -11.72 2.10 4.61
CA TRP A 53 -12.73 2.32 3.58
C TRP A 53 -13.79 1.23 3.53
N ALA A 54 -14.88 1.47 2.81
CA ALA A 54 -15.89 0.47 2.46
C ALA A 54 -16.42 0.72 1.06
N GLU A 55 -16.96 -0.32 0.42
CA GLU A 55 -17.49 -0.23 -0.95
C GLU A 55 -18.68 0.71 -1.09
N TRP A 56 -19.52 0.78 -0.06
CA TRP A 56 -20.70 1.63 -0.03
C TRP A 56 -20.39 3.12 0.23
N CYS A 57 -19.15 3.44 0.53
CA CYS A 57 -18.72 4.79 0.92
C CYS A 57 -18.35 5.61 -0.32
N GLY A 58 -19.15 6.64 -0.63
CA GLY A 58 -18.89 7.52 -1.78
C GLY A 58 -17.55 8.25 -1.71
N PRO A 59 -17.26 9.00 -0.62
CA PRO A 59 -15.97 9.70 -0.48
C PRO A 59 -14.75 8.77 -0.50
N CYS A 60 -14.89 7.52 -0.06
CA CYS A 60 -13.82 6.53 -0.13
C CYS A 60 -13.42 6.23 -1.56
N ARG A 61 -14.35 6.28 -2.50
CA ARG A 61 -14.08 6.03 -3.93
C ARG A 61 -13.25 7.13 -4.57
N VAL A 62 -13.26 8.33 -4.01
CA VAL A 62 -12.42 9.45 -4.45
C VAL A 62 -11.00 9.29 -3.89
N VAL A 63 -10.88 8.91 -2.63
CA VAL A 63 -9.58 8.75 -1.95
C VAL A 63 -8.85 7.50 -2.40
N GLY A 64 -9.55 6.41 -2.66
CA GLY A 64 -8.95 5.12 -3.04
C GLY A 64 -7.93 5.21 -4.17
N PRO A 65 -8.26 5.79 -5.33
CA PRO A 65 -7.30 5.97 -6.42
C PRO A 65 -6.09 6.82 -6.04
N VAL A 66 -6.28 7.84 -5.20
CA VAL A 66 -5.19 8.69 -4.69
C VAL A 66 -4.22 7.87 -3.84
N VAL A 67 -4.74 7.00 -3.00
CA VAL A 67 -3.92 6.09 -2.18
C VAL A 67 -3.11 5.13 -3.06
N ASP A 68 -3.71 4.63 -4.14
CA ASP A 68 -3.00 3.79 -5.12
C ASP A 68 -1.88 4.57 -5.83
N GLU A 69 -2.14 5.81 -6.21
CA GLU A 69 -1.10 6.68 -6.79
C GLU A 69 0.06 6.90 -5.83
N LEU A 70 -0.23 7.17 -4.56
CA LEU A 70 0.79 7.33 -3.53
C LEU A 70 1.61 6.05 -3.35
N ALA A 71 0.98 4.88 -3.36
CA ALA A 71 1.67 3.60 -3.29
C ALA A 71 2.68 3.43 -4.44
N ALA A 72 2.28 3.80 -5.65
CA ALA A 72 3.16 3.75 -6.82
C ALA A 72 4.32 4.75 -6.72
N GLU A 73 4.05 5.97 -6.26
CA GLU A 73 5.05 7.03 -6.17
C GLU A 73 6.08 6.80 -5.08
N TYR A 74 5.64 6.35 -3.90
CA TYR A 74 6.56 6.12 -2.77
C TYR A 74 7.34 4.81 -2.90
N GLY A 75 6.81 3.83 -3.62
CA GLY A 75 7.49 2.55 -3.82
C GLY A 75 7.87 1.91 -2.49
N ASP A 76 9.16 1.67 -2.28
CA ASP A 76 9.68 1.05 -1.06
C ASP A 76 9.98 2.04 0.07
N LYS A 77 9.76 3.33 -0.14
CA LYS A 77 10.03 4.36 0.87
C LYS A 77 8.96 4.42 1.96
N ALA A 78 7.75 3.97 1.66
CA ALA A 78 6.63 3.96 2.59
C ALA A 78 5.79 2.72 2.37
N VAL A 79 5.09 2.28 3.41
CA VAL A 79 4.09 1.22 3.33
C VAL A 79 2.73 1.90 3.19
N ILE A 80 2.04 1.66 2.09
CA ILE A 80 0.75 2.28 1.82
C ILE A 80 -0.27 1.19 1.55
N GLY A 81 -1.33 1.18 2.33
CA GLY A 81 -2.34 0.14 2.27
C GLY A 81 -3.76 0.62 2.51
N LYS A 82 -4.69 -0.25 2.22
CA LYS A 82 -6.13 -0.04 2.41
C LYS A 82 -6.70 -1.16 3.27
N CYS A 83 -7.58 -0.80 4.20
CA CYS A 83 -8.28 -1.74 5.06
C CYS A 83 -9.79 -1.60 4.86
N ASN A 84 -10.43 -2.65 4.33
CA ASN A 84 -11.88 -2.68 4.19
C ASN A 84 -12.50 -2.97 5.55
N VAL A 85 -13.22 -2.00 6.11
CA VAL A 85 -13.77 -2.08 7.47
C VAL A 85 -14.88 -3.13 7.60
N ASP A 86 -15.58 -3.46 6.52
CA ASP A 86 -16.63 -4.48 6.54
C ASP A 86 -16.05 -5.89 6.69
N HIS A 87 -14.84 -6.12 6.17
CA HIS A 87 -14.17 -7.41 6.24
C HIS A 87 -13.17 -7.50 7.40
N ASN A 88 -12.81 -6.38 8.02
CA ASN A 88 -11.78 -6.31 9.05
C ASN A 88 -12.24 -5.40 10.18
N PRO A 89 -13.13 -5.89 11.06
CA PRO A 89 -13.70 -5.06 12.14
C PRO A 89 -12.74 -4.84 13.31
N GLY A 90 -11.71 -5.65 13.46
CA GLY A 90 -10.80 -5.61 14.61
C GLY A 90 -9.97 -4.34 14.67
N ILE A 91 -9.27 -4.00 13.59
CA ILE A 91 -8.39 -2.82 13.55
C ILE A 91 -9.18 -1.51 13.68
N PRO A 92 -10.29 -1.29 12.94
CA PRO A 92 -11.09 -0.09 13.14
C PRO A 92 -11.58 0.08 14.58
N THR A 93 -11.97 -0.99 15.23
CA THR A 93 -12.39 -0.96 16.64
C THR A 93 -11.24 -0.58 17.55
N GLN A 94 -10.05 -1.17 17.33
CA GLN A 94 -8.85 -0.89 18.11
C GLN A 94 -8.48 0.59 18.09
N PHE A 95 -8.60 1.25 16.94
CA PHE A 95 -8.24 2.67 16.77
C PHE A 95 -9.43 3.63 16.86
N GLY A 96 -10.60 3.14 17.23
CA GLY A 96 -11.80 3.98 17.40
C GLY A 96 -12.26 4.65 16.12
N ILE A 97 -12.15 3.98 14.98
CA ILE A 97 -12.59 4.49 13.68
C ILE A 97 -14.12 4.52 13.66
N ARG A 98 -14.71 5.71 13.51
CA ARG A 98 -16.15 5.91 13.47
C ARG A 98 -16.66 6.45 12.14
N ASN A 99 -15.78 7.11 11.40
CA ASN A 99 -16.09 7.72 10.11
C ASN A 99 -15.13 7.19 9.08
N ILE A 100 -15.61 7.00 7.85
CA ILE A 100 -14.78 6.62 6.70
C ILE A 100 -15.01 7.61 5.56
N PRO A 101 -13.97 7.90 4.77
CA PRO A 101 -12.62 7.41 4.93
C PRO A 101 -11.91 8.02 6.15
N THR A 102 -11.12 7.23 6.82
CA THR A 102 -10.16 7.70 7.81
C THR A 102 -8.81 7.12 7.44
N LEU A 103 -7.80 7.96 7.36
CA LEU A 103 -6.44 7.56 7.02
C LEU A 103 -5.57 7.72 8.27
N LEU A 104 -4.93 6.65 8.69
CA LEU A 104 -4.02 6.65 9.83
C LEU A 104 -2.59 6.55 9.33
N PHE A 105 -1.71 7.30 9.98
CA PHE A 105 -0.29 7.35 9.66
C PHE A 105 0.51 6.80 10.84
N PHE A 106 1.39 5.85 10.56
CA PHE A 106 2.21 5.18 11.59
C PHE A 106 3.69 5.35 11.27
N LYS A 107 4.50 5.37 12.30
CA LYS A 107 5.95 5.31 12.20
C LYS A 107 6.50 4.57 13.42
N ASN A 108 7.33 3.56 13.17
CA ASN A 108 7.95 2.76 14.24
C ASN A 108 6.94 2.18 15.23
N GLY A 109 5.78 1.70 14.73
CA GLY A 109 4.74 1.11 15.55
C GLY A 109 3.87 2.10 16.31
N GLU A 110 3.98 3.39 16.03
CA GLU A 110 3.19 4.44 16.69
C GLU A 110 2.29 5.17 15.70
N LEU A 111 1.08 5.49 16.14
CA LEU A 111 0.18 6.37 15.39
C LEU A 111 0.70 7.80 15.52
N VAL A 112 1.12 8.39 14.38
CA VAL A 112 1.77 9.72 14.37
C VAL A 112 0.90 10.81 13.77
N ASP A 113 -0.10 10.45 12.95
CA ASP A 113 -1.02 11.42 12.34
C ASP A 113 -2.30 10.74 11.90
N LYS A 114 -3.31 11.55 11.56
CA LYS A 114 -4.63 11.09 11.17
C LYS A 114 -5.28 12.10 10.24
N GLN A 115 -6.01 11.59 9.26
CA GLN A 115 -6.87 12.39 8.38
C GLN A 115 -8.26 11.77 8.36
N VAL A 116 -9.25 12.50 8.86
CA VAL A 116 -10.65 12.09 8.81
C VAL A 116 -11.32 12.76 7.62
N GLY A 117 -11.98 11.97 6.79
CA GLY A 117 -12.62 12.44 5.56
C GLY A 117 -11.64 12.52 4.38
N ALA A 118 -12.18 12.81 3.21
CA ALA A 118 -11.40 12.94 1.99
C ALA A 118 -10.44 14.13 2.08
N ALA A 119 -9.25 13.95 1.51
CA ALA A 119 -8.23 15.00 1.43
C ALA A 119 -7.53 14.91 0.07
N PRO A 120 -7.02 16.03 -0.47
CA PRO A 120 -6.24 15.99 -1.69
C PRO A 120 -4.91 15.28 -1.47
N LYS A 121 -4.37 14.73 -2.55
CA LYS A 121 -3.11 13.97 -2.56
C LYS A 121 -1.97 14.72 -1.90
N SER A 122 -1.86 16.04 -2.12
CA SER A 122 -0.79 16.87 -1.54
C SER A 122 -0.78 16.85 -0.02
N ILE A 123 -1.94 16.88 0.60
CA ILE A 123 -2.08 16.82 2.07
C ILE A 123 -1.59 15.46 2.60
N LEU A 124 -2.00 14.38 1.93
CA LEU A 124 -1.59 13.03 2.32
C LEU A 124 -0.10 12.82 2.12
N ALA A 125 0.45 13.31 1.01
CA ALA A 125 1.87 13.26 0.73
C ALA A 125 2.69 14.03 1.78
N ASP A 126 2.26 15.22 2.17
CA ASP A 126 2.92 16.02 3.20
C ASP A 126 2.99 15.27 4.54
N LYS A 127 1.92 14.57 4.90
CA LYS A 127 1.87 13.77 6.13
C LYS A 127 2.81 12.56 6.08
N ILE A 128 2.96 11.92 4.92
CA ILE A 128 3.94 10.84 4.74
C ILE A 128 5.35 11.40 4.81
N ASN A 129 5.62 12.49 4.10
CA ASN A 129 6.94 13.12 4.01
C ASN A 129 7.46 13.59 5.38
N ALA A 130 6.56 13.99 6.26
CA ALA A 130 6.93 14.42 7.62
C ALA A 130 7.58 13.31 8.45
N HIS A 131 7.42 12.05 8.03
CA HIS A 131 7.90 10.88 8.77
C HIS A 131 8.86 9.98 7.94
N LEU A 132 9.33 10.47 6.81
CA LEU A 132 10.35 9.77 6.00
C LEU A 132 11.69 9.67 6.70
#